data_3e8115e1fe4b2c65b4b80d07be82be19
#
_entry.id   3e8115e1fe4b2c65b4b80d07be82be19
#
_cell.length_a   1.000
_cell.length_b   1.000
_cell.length_c   1.000
_cell.angle_alpha   90.00
_cell.angle_beta   90.00
_cell.angle_gamma   90.00
#
_symmetry.space_group_name_H-M   'P 1'
#
loop_
_entity.id
_entity.type
_entity.pdbx_description
1 polymer ?
#
loop_
_entity_poly.entity_id
_entity_poly.type
_entity_poly.pdbx_seq_one_letter_code
_entity_poly.pdbx_strand_id
1 'polypeptide(L)'
;QDEWIDAWIDQLVRPEISKSMSIPESVCADLFPYQKAGVAWLNMMERIKLGACLADDMGLGKTLQVLTLLDHHRMISPDSCSLVIVPASLMMNWVKEAQKFTPHLKICLLHGKKEELLKAKMEESDAHLMITTYGLVRSHQYFQEKEWEFLILDEAQAIKNPKVLQTR
;
A
#
# COMPACT_ATOMS: atom_id res chain seq x y z
N GLN A 1 35.12 9.90 -2.19
CA GLN A 1 34.61 8.59 -2.58
C GLN A 1 33.11 8.42 -2.33
N ASP A 2 32.43 9.37 -1.66
CA ASP A 2 31.07 9.17 -1.14
C ASP A 2 30.11 10.34 -1.46
N GLU A 3 30.45 11.24 -2.41
CA GLU A 3 29.61 12.39 -2.79
C GLU A 3 28.19 11.99 -3.24
N TRP A 4 28.05 10.83 -3.87
CA TRP A 4 26.74 10.30 -4.27
C TRP A 4 25.92 9.78 -3.09
N ILE A 5 26.59 9.24 -2.05
CA ILE A 5 25.92 8.80 -0.79
C ILE A 5 25.42 10.01 -0.02
N ASP A 6 26.23 11.06 0.07
CA ASP A 6 25.84 12.30 0.78
C ASP A 6 24.68 13.00 0.04
N ALA A 7 24.71 13.03 -1.29
CA ALA A 7 23.60 13.53 -2.09
C ALA A 7 22.32 12.69 -1.91
N TRP A 8 22.47 11.39 -1.73
CA TRP A 8 21.38 10.46 -1.48
C TRP A 8 20.80 10.64 -0.09
N ILE A 9 21.65 10.78 0.94
CA ILE A 9 21.26 11.05 2.31
C ILE A 9 20.54 12.41 2.41
N ASP A 10 21.04 13.44 1.73
CA ASP A 10 20.40 14.75 1.67
C ASP A 10 19.01 14.69 1.04
N GLN A 11 18.79 13.88 0.01
CA GLN A 11 17.48 13.61 -0.57
C GLN A 11 16.53 12.87 0.38
N LEU A 12 17.06 11.95 1.19
CA LEU A 12 16.27 11.21 2.18
C LEU A 12 15.89 12.04 3.39
N VAL A 13 16.76 12.97 3.80
CA VAL A 13 16.60 13.77 5.02
C VAL A 13 15.83 15.08 4.77
N ARG A 14 15.83 15.59 3.53
CA ARG A 14 15.14 16.84 3.17
C ARG A 14 13.87 16.58 2.37
N PRO A 15 12.71 16.47 3.00
CA PRO A 15 11.43 16.27 2.31
C PRO A 15 11.07 17.42 1.33
N GLU A 16 11.78 18.54 1.36
CA GLU A 16 11.59 19.66 0.43
C GLU A 16 11.97 19.33 -1.02
N ILE A 17 12.77 18.30 -1.26
CA ILE A 17 13.18 17.86 -2.60
C ILE A 17 12.11 17.00 -3.29
N SER A 18 11.14 16.56 -2.55
CA SER A 18 9.96 15.80 -3.03
C SER A 18 8.92 16.66 -3.78
N LYS A 19 9.34 17.76 -4.42
CA LYS A 19 8.46 18.71 -5.12
C LYS A 19 7.80 18.19 -6.41
N SER A 20 7.89 16.90 -6.75
CA SER A 20 7.47 16.45 -8.07
C SER A 20 6.25 15.55 -8.12
N MET A 21 5.65 15.18 -7.01
CA MET A 21 4.40 14.42 -7.03
C MET A 21 3.21 15.35 -6.85
N SER A 22 2.43 15.56 -7.92
CA SER A 22 1.11 16.19 -7.80
C SER A 22 0.11 15.16 -7.25
N ILE A 23 -0.68 15.55 -6.28
CA ILE A 23 -1.82 14.73 -5.84
C ILE A 23 -2.78 14.59 -7.01
N PRO A 24 -3.21 13.37 -7.37
CA PRO A 24 -4.17 13.17 -8.45
C PRO A 24 -5.48 13.92 -8.19
N GLU A 25 -6.03 14.54 -9.21
CA GLU A 25 -7.35 15.19 -9.13
C GLU A 25 -8.49 14.19 -8.86
N SER A 26 -8.23 12.91 -9.12
CA SER A 26 -9.14 11.79 -8.83
C SER A 26 -9.27 11.48 -7.34
N VAL A 27 -8.38 12.00 -6.49
CA VAL A 27 -8.44 11.83 -5.03
C VAL A 27 -9.47 12.79 -4.45
N CYS A 28 -10.53 12.25 -3.88
CA CYS A 28 -11.64 13.01 -3.30
C CYS A 28 -11.35 13.41 -1.84
N ALA A 29 -10.21 14.06 -1.59
CA ALA A 29 -9.84 14.56 -0.27
C ALA A 29 -8.83 15.71 -0.36
N ASP A 30 -8.95 16.67 0.56
CA ASP A 30 -7.93 17.68 0.79
C ASP A 30 -6.90 17.16 1.77
N LEU A 31 -5.73 16.76 1.29
CA LEU A 31 -4.64 16.28 2.13
C LEU A 31 -4.02 17.44 2.92
N PHE A 32 -3.79 17.21 4.20
CA PHE A 32 -3.00 18.12 5.01
C PHE A 32 -1.54 18.20 4.53
N PRO A 33 -0.80 19.28 4.84
CA PRO A 33 0.60 19.42 4.41
C PRO A 33 1.49 18.22 4.78
N TYR A 34 1.35 17.68 5.99
CA TYR A 34 2.11 16.51 6.41
C TYR A 34 1.75 15.24 5.64
N GLN A 35 0.46 15.06 5.27
CA GLN A 35 0.03 13.92 4.44
C GLN A 35 0.60 14.04 3.02
N LYS A 36 0.60 15.23 2.43
CA LYS A 36 1.24 15.48 1.14
C LYS A 36 2.74 15.14 1.18
N ALA A 37 3.42 15.55 2.26
CA ALA A 37 4.81 15.22 2.47
C ALA A 37 5.03 13.70 2.61
N GLY A 38 4.16 13.00 3.33
CA GLY A 38 4.21 11.54 3.47
C GLY A 38 4.00 10.80 2.16
N VAL A 39 3.01 11.20 1.35
CA VAL A 39 2.79 10.63 0.01
C VAL A 39 3.99 10.86 -0.89
N ALA A 40 4.53 12.07 -0.89
CA ALA A 40 5.70 12.40 -1.68
C ALA A 40 6.94 11.59 -1.25
N TRP A 41 7.11 11.37 0.05
CA TRP A 41 8.17 10.51 0.59
C TRP A 41 7.97 9.05 0.19
N LEU A 42 6.76 8.49 0.27
CA LEU A 42 6.44 7.14 -0.20
C LEU A 42 6.77 6.96 -1.68
N ASN A 43 6.38 7.92 -2.52
CA ASN A 43 6.68 7.90 -3.94
C ASN A 43 8.20 7.97 -4.21
N MET A 44 8.95 8.72 -3.40
CA MET A 44 10.41 8.74 -3.49
C MET A 44 11.00 7.38 -3.13
N MET A 45 10.54 6.73 -2.05
CA MET A 45 11.01 5.39 -1.64
C MET A 45 10.76 4.36 -2.75
N GLU A 46 9.59 4.42 -3.40
CA GLU A 46 9.28 3.57 -4.55
C GLU A 46 10.28 3.78 -5.69
N ARG A 47 10.54 5.03 -6.08
CA ARG A 47 11.46 5.36 -7.19
C ARG A 47 12.88 4.86 -6.96
N ILE A 48 13.34 4.84 -5.73
CA ILE A 48 14.67 4.32 -5.37
C ILE A 48 14.64 2.82 -4.99
N LYS A 49 13.46 2.17 -5.15
CA LYS A 49 13.24 0.74 -4.89
C LYS A 49 13.57 0.33 -3.45
N LEU A 50 13.28 1.20 -2.50
CA LEU A 50 13.37 0.92 -1.07
C LEU A 50 11.97 0.75 -0.46
N GLY A 51 11.89 -0.14 0.52
CA GLY A 51 10.71 -0.24 1.37
C GLY A 51 10.54 1.00 2.25
N ALA A 52 9.30 1.26 2.66
CA ALA A 52 8.94 2.40 3.50
C ALA A 52 8.09 1.99 4.70
N CYS A 53 8.18 2.73 5.78
CA CYS A 53 7.36 2.53 6.97
C CYS A 53 6.74 3.86 7.41
N LEU A 54 5.41 3.97 7.29
CA LEU A 54 4.65 5.09 7.85
C LEU A 54 4.41 4.83 9.34
N ALA A 55 5.21 5.44 10.19
CA ALA A 55 5.15 5.30 11.64
C ALA A 55 4.34 6.42 12.34
N ASP A 56 3.50 7.12 11.59
CA ASP A 56 2.60 8.15 12.13
C ASP A 56 1.66 7.59 13.19
N ASP A 57 1.23 8.43 14.12
CA ASP A 57 0.25 8.08 15.14
C ASP A 57 -1.09 7.61 14.52
N MET A 58 -1.88 6.89 15.31
CA MET A 58 -3.21 6.45 14.87
C MET A 58 -4.10 7.65 14.56
N GLY A 59 -4.89 7.55 13.49
CA GLY A 59 -5.82 8.60 13.08
C GLY A 59 -5.23 9.71 12.20
N LEU A 60 -3.94 9.71 11.90
CA LEU A 60 -3.29 10.72 11.03
C LEU A 60 -3.46 10.46 9.53
N GLY A 61 -4.34 9.52 9.15
CA GLY A 61 -4.68 9.29 7.75
C GLY A 61 -3.63 8.53 6.94
N LYS A 62 -2.94 7.56 7.55
CA LYS A 62 -2.01 6.67 6.84
C LYS A 62 -2.66 5.97 5.65
N THR A 63 -3.88 5.45 5.84
CA THR A 63 -4.65 4.82 4.75
C THR A 63 -4.86 5.77 3.59
N LEU A 64 -5.25 7.02 3.85
CA LEU A 64 -5.42 8.04 2.80
C LEU A 64 -4.11 8.32 2.04
N GLN A 65 -2.98 8.40 2.74
CA GLN A 65 -1.67 8.61 2.12
C GLN A 65 -1.32 7.45 1.18
N VAL A 66 -1.53 6.21 1.63
CA VAL A 66 -1.28 5.01 0.81
C VAL A 66 -2.23 4.95 -0.38
N LEU A 67 -3.52 5.18 -0.18
CA LEU A 67 -4.52 5.20 -1.26
C LEU A 67 -4.20 6.28 -2.30
N THR A 68 -3.73 7.44 -1.87
CA THR A 68 -3.29 8.52 -2.79
C THR A 68 -2.09 8.08 -3.63
N LEU A 69 -1.11 7.41 -3.05
CA LEU A 69 0.02 6.83 -3.78
C LEU A 69 -0.46 5.81 -4.81
N LEU A 70 -1.35 4.89 -4.42
CA LEU A 70 -1.88 3.86 -5.31
C LEU A 70 -2.69 4.45 -6.46
N ASP A 71 -3.49 5.47 -6.21
CA ASP A 71 -4.25 6.14 -7.27
C ASP A 71 -3.34 6.90 -8.26
N HIS A 72 -2.27 7.52 -7.74
CA HIS A 72 -1.22 8.10 -8.59
C HIS A 72 -0.55 7.02 -9.46
N HIS A 73 -0.19 5.89 -8.88
CA HIS A 73 0.47 4.78 -9.60
C HIS A 73 -0.44 4.15 -10.65
N ARG A 74 -1.74 4.01 -10.36
CA ARG A 74 -2.76 3.56 -11.33
C ARG A 74 -2.77 4.40 -12.61
N MET A 75 -2.53 5.71 -12.50
CA MET A 75 -2.48 6.59 -13.67
C MET A 75 -1.24 6.34 -14.55
N ILE A 76 -0.16 5.85 -13.96
CA ILE A 76 1.11 5.55 -14.65
C ILE A 76 1.11 4.11 -15.19
N SER A 77 0.61 3.18 -14.40
CA SER A 77 0.58 1.74 -14.68
C SER A 77 -0.82 1.18 -14.45
N PRO A 78 -1.76 1.37 -15.40
CA PRO A 78 -3.19 1.04 -15.21
C PRO A 78 -3.46 -0.45 -14.99
N ASP A 79 -2.58 -1.32 -15.47
CA ASP A 79 -2.72 -2.77 -15.38
C ASP A 79 -2.03 -3.36 -14.13
N SER A 80 -1.37 -2.52 -13.33
CA SER A 80 -0.69 -2.97 -12.12
C SER A 80 -1.68 -3.25 -10.98
N CYS A 81 -1.36 -4.26 -10.17
CA CYS A 81 -2.16 -4.65 -9.02
C CYS A 81 -1.31 -4.67 -7.75
N SER A 82 -1.81 -4.05 -6.70
CA SER A 82 -1.19 -4.02 -5.39
C SER A 82 -1.94 -4.88 -4.38
N LEU A 83 -1.25 -5.36 -3.36
CA LEU A 83 -1.83 -6.15 -2.27
C LEU A 83 -1.69 -5.41 -0.96
N VAL A 84 -2.80 -5.22 -0.26
CA VAL A 84 -2.78 -4.80 1.15
C VAL A 84 -3.21 -5.94 2.06
N ILE A 85 -2.39 -6.18 3.08
CA ILE A 85 -2.62 -7.21 4.09
C ILE A 85 -2.96 -6.52 5.40
N VAL A 86 -4.14 -6.81 5.93
CA VAL A 86 -4.68 -6.12 7.10
C VAL A 86 -5.22 -7.11 8.12
N PRO A 87 -5.38 -6.73 9.40
CA PRO A 87 -6.22 -7.45 10.34
C PRO A 87 -7.66 -7.56 9.82
N ALA A 88 -8.31 -8.70 10.07
CA ALA A 88 -9.67 -8.95 9.55
C ALA A 88 -10.68 -7.86 9.93
N SER A 89 -10.54 -7.26 11.12
CA SER A 89 -11.38 -6.16 11.61
C SER A 89 -11.24 -4.87 10.80
N LEU A 90 -10.13 -4.66 10.10
CA LEU A 90 -9.85 -3.44 9.34
C LEU A 90 -10.16 -3.55 7.84
N MET A 91 -10.46 -4.74 7.33
CA MET A 91 -10.72 -4.95 5.90
C MET A 91 -11.80 -4.01 5.36
N MET A 92 -12.94 -3.94 6.04
CA MET A 92 -14.06 -3.11 5.60
C MET A 92 -13.79 -1.62 5.76
N ASN A 93 -12.91 -1.24 6.68
CA ASN A 93 -12.48 0.15 6.81
C ASN A 93 -11.67 0.58 5.57
N TRP A 94 -10.72 -0.24 5.14
CA TRP A 94 -9.96 -0.02 3.91
C TRP A 94 -10.85 0.11 2.67
N VAL A 95 -11.85 -0.77 2.54
CA VAL A 95 -12.83 -0.69 1.43
C VAL A 95 -13.58 0.64 1.46
N LYS A 96 -14.11 1.03 2.63
CA LYS A 96 -14.87 2.29 2.77
C LYS A 96 -14.02 3.51 2.49
N GLU A 97 -12.79 3.56 3.00
CA GLU A 97 -11.88 4.68 2.76
C GLU A 97 -11.49 4.77 1.29
N ALA A 98 -11.19 3.65 0.64
CA ALA A 98 -10.85 3.64 -0.76
C ALA A 98 -12.04 4.08 -1.64
N GLN A 99 -13.24 3.60 -1.38
CA GLN A 99 -14.46 4.04 -2.10
C GLN A 99 -14.74 5.53 -1.89
N LYS A 100 -14.41 6.06 -0.72
CA LYS A 100 -14.63 7.47 -0.38
C LYS A 100 -13.60 8.39 -1.02
N PHE A 101 -12.33 8.03 -0.95
CA PHE A 101 -11.22 8.93 -1.28
C PHE A 101 -10.62 8.69 -2.66
N THR A 102 -10.69 7.45 -3.16
CA THR A 102 -10.13 7.04 -4.46
C THR A 102 -11.13 6.17 -5.23
N PRO A 103 -12.31 6.71 -5.61
CA PRO A 103 -13.40 5.93 -6.19
C PRO A 103 -13.04 5.28 -7.54
N HIS A 104 -12.00 5.75 -8.21
CA HIS A 104 -11.51 5.17 -9.47
C HIS A 104 -10.56 3.98 -9.26
N LEU A 105 -10.13 3.75 -8.02
CA LEU A 105 -9.29 2.60 -7.69
C LEU A 105 -10.17 1.35 -7.58
N LYS A 106 -10.06 0.44 -8.54
CA LYS A 106 -10.79 -0.82 -8.54
C LYS A 106 -10.29 -1.72 -7.43
N ILE A 107 -11.19 -2.19 -6.56
CA ILE A 107 -10.86 -2.95 -5.36
C ILE A 107 -11.41 -4.36 -5.46
N CYS A 108 -10.60 -5.35 -5.11
CA CYS A 108 -11.01 -6.73 -4.91
C CYS A 108 -10.78 -7.16 -3.47
N LEU A 109 -11.85 -7.50 -2.77
CA LEU A 109 -11.79 -8.02 -1.41
C LEU A 109 -11.64 -9.54 -1.44
N LEU A 110 -10.50 -10.03 -0.95
CA LEU A 110 -10.20 -11.46 -0.86
C LEU A 110 -10.47 -11.95 0.57
N HIS A 111 -11.55 -12.65 0.75
CA HIS A 111 -11.93 -13.25 2.04
C HIS A 111 -12.69 -14.56 1.82
N GLY A 112 -12.68 -15.42 2.82
CA GLY A 112 -13.34 -16.72 2.77
C GLY A 112 -12.35 -17.87 2.95
N LYS A 113 -12.86 -19.11 2.89
CA LYS A 113 -12.05 -20.30 3.16
C LYS A 113 -11.80 -21.18 1.93
N LYS A 114 -12.54 -20.97 0.84
CA LYS A 114 -12.44 -21.79 -0.36
C LYS A 114 -11.33 -21.28 -1.26
N GLU A 115 -10.23 -22.00 -1.29
CA GLU A 115 -9.02 -21.63 -2.02
C GLU A 115 -9.28 -21.44 -3.52
N GLU A 116 -10.00 -22.35 -4.15
CA GLU A 116 -10.33 -22.28 -5.57
C GLU A 116 -11.07 -21.00 -5.95
N LEU A 117 -12.03 -20.56 -5.10
CA LEU A 117 -12.78 -19.32 -5.32
C LEU A 117 -11.93 -18.09 -5.13
N LEU A 118 -11.00 -18.12 -4.16
CA LEU A 118 -10.08 -17.01 -3.92
C LEU A 118 -9.09 -16.87 -5.07
N LYS A 119 -8.55 -17.98 -5.55
CA LYS A 119 -7.63 -18.01 -6.68
C LYS A 119 -8.29 -17.53 -7.96
N ALA A 120 -9.47 -18.07 -8.31
CA ALA A 120 -10.25 -17.64 -9.47
C ALA A 120 -10.56 -16.12 -9.39
N LYS A 121 -11.02 -15.64 -8.24
CA LYS A 121 -11.29 -14.22 -8.02
C LYS A 121 -10.05 -13.35 -8.19
N MET A 122 -8.89 -13.84 -7.79
CA MET A 122 -7.63 -13.12 -7.92
C MET A 122 -7.12 -13.08 -9.36
N GLU A 123 -7.31 -14.17 -10.12
CA GLU A 123 -6.90 -14.30 -11.52
C GLU A 123 -7.82 -13.53 -12.47
N GLU A 124 -9.12 -13.55 -12.24
CA GLU A 124 -10.14 -12.92 -13.10
C GLU A 124 -10.33 -11.42 -12.81
N SER A 125 -9.77 -10.92 -11.71
CA SER A 125 -9.98 -9.54 -11.27
C SER A 125 -9.08 -8.56 -12.03
N ASP A 126 -9.68 -7.49 -12.52
CA ASP A 126 -9.00 -6.30 -13.04
C ASP A 126 -8.74 -5.23 -11.95
N ALA A 127 -8.63 -5.67 -10.70
CA ALA A 127 -8.45 -4.79 -9.56
C ALA A 127 -7.04 -4.17 -9.52
N HIS A 128 -7.00 -2.88 -9.19
CA HIS A 128 -5.76 -2.17 -8.90
C HIS A 128 -5.27 -2.44 -7.47
N LEU A 129 -6.20 -2.75 -6.55
CA LEU A 129 -5.91 -3.06 -5.15
C LEU A 129 -6.67 -4.29 -4.69
N MET A 130 -5.95 -5.29 -4.24
CA MET A 130 -6.51 -6.44 -3.53
C MET A 130 -6.32 -6.28 -2.03
N ILE A 131 -7.37 -6.56 -1.26
CA ILE A 131 -7.38 -6.46 0.20
C ILE A 131 -7.56 -7.85 0.78
N THR A 132 -6.67 -8.26 1.67
CA THR A 132 -6.71 -9.59 2.29
C THR A 132 -6.23 -9.56 3.74
N THR A 133 -6.21 -10.70 4.40
CA THR A 133 -5.76 -10.84 5.78
C THR A 133 -4.45 -11.60 5.90
N TYR A 134 -3.70 -11.35 6.99
CA TYR A 134 -2.50 -12.11 7.33
C TYR A 134 -2.73 -13.62 7.37
N GLY A 135 -3.89 -14.05 7.87
CA GLY A 135 -4.25 -15.47 7.94
C GLY A 135 -4.37 -16.12 6.57
N LEU A 136 -4.98 -15.43 5.58
CA LEU A 136 -5.12 -15.96 4.23
C LEU A 136 -3.79 -16.02 3.50
N VAL A 137 -2.98 -14.97 3.57
CA VAL A 137 -1.66 -14.95 2.93
C VAL A 137 -0.77 -16.08 3.45
N ARG A 138 -0.85 -16.36 4.75
CA ARG A 138 -0.09 -17.48 5.34
C ARG A 138 -0.58 -18.85 4.87
N SER A 139 -1.89 -18.99 4.66
CA SER A 139 -2.49 -20.29 4.33
C SER A 139 -2.39 -20.66 2.86
N HIS A 140 -2.10 -19.72 1.98
CA HIS A 140 -2.18 -19.90 0.54
C HIS A 140 -0.94 -19.36 -0.16
N GLN A 141 -0.19 -20.27 -0.78
CA GLN A 141 1.09 -19.98 -1.45
C GLN A 141 0.92 -19.11 -2.70
N TYR A 142 -0.22 -19.12 -3.37
CA TYR A 142 -0.46 -18.35 -4.58
C TYR A 142 -0.30 -16.83 -4.42
N PHE A 143 -0.41 -16.30 -3.19
CA PHE A 143 -0.08 -14.89 -2.92
C PHE A 143 1.40 -14.58 -3.13
N GLN A 144 2.27 -15.58 -3.00
CA GLN A 144 3.72 -15.45 -3.21
C GLN A 144 4.11 -15.66 -4.67
N GLU A 145 3.25 -16.32 -5.46
CA GLU A 145 3.49 -16.64 -6.88
C GLU A 145 3.11 -15.48 -7.80
N LYS A 146 2.23 -14.59 -7.34
CA LYS A 146 1.81 -13.40 -8.09
C LYS A 146 2.76 -12.23 -7.83
N GLU A 147 3.14 -11.54 -8.90
CA GLU A 147 3.86 -10.27 -8.80
C GLU A 147 2.90 -9.15 -8.38
N TRP A 148 3.33 -8.39 -7.39
CA TRP A 148 2.59 -7.26 -6.85
C TRP A 148 3.37 -5.97 -7.10
N GLU A 149 2.69 -4.91 -7.54
CA GLU A 149 3.29 -3.58 -7.68
C GLU A 149 3.72 -3.04 -6.32
N PHE A 150 2.78 -3.07 -5.36
CA PHE A 150 3.06 -2.77 -3.96
C PHE A 150 2.55 -3.88 -3.06
N LEU A 151 3.35 -4.23 -2.07
CA LEU A 151 2.94 -5.06 -0.94
C LEU A 151 2.87 -4.17 0.30
N ILE A 152 1.66 -3.99 0.82
CA ILE A 152 1.36 -3.09 1.93
C ILE A 152 0.94 -3.90 3.15
N LEU A 153 1.58 -3.66 4.27
CA LEU A 153 1.29 -4.33 5.54
C LEU A 153 0.72 -3.30 6.51
N ASP A 154 -0.56 -3.39 6.83
CA ASP A 154 -1.18 -2.54 7.85
C ASP A 154 -1.13 -3.24 9.20
N GLU A 155 -0.94 -2.45 10.28
CA GLU A 155 -0.74 -2.96 11.63
C GLU A 155 0.37 -4.04 11.69
N ALA A 156 1.52 -3.74 11.05
CA ALA A 156 2.63 -4.68 10.89
C ALA A 156 3.22 -5.20 12.23
N GLN A 157 2.92 -4.54 13.36
CA GLN A 157 3.23 -5.04 14.68
C GLN A 157 2.57 -6.40 15.00
N ALA A 158 1.49 -6.76 14.28
CA ALA A 158 0.86 -8.08 14.40
C ALA A 158 1.82 -9.23 14.00
N ILE A 159 2.87 -8.91 13.22
CA ILE A 159 3.87 -9.87 12.74
C ILE A 159 4.96 -10.15 13.80
N LYS A 160 5.04 -9.38 14.89
CA LYS A 160 6.16 -9.36 15.85
C LYS A 160 6.38 -10.64 16.67
N ASN A 161 5.53 -11.65 16.59
CA ASN A 161 5.70 -12.84 17.41
C ASN A 161 6.21 -14.04 16.59
N PRO A 162 7.53 -14.32 16.58
CA PRO A 162 8.11 -15.43 15.81
C PRO A 162 7.63 -16.82 16.28
N LYS A 163 7.00 -16.91 17.45
CA LYS A 163 6.41 -18.15 17.99
C LYS A 163 4.97 -18.37 17.54
N VAL A 164 4.30 -17.36 17.08
CA VAL A 164 3.00 -17.48 16.44
C VAL A 164 3.24 -17.80 14.98
N LEU A 165 2.59 -18.83 14.47
CA LEU A 165 2.64 -19.33 13.09
C LEU A 165 2.44 -18.24 11.99
N GLN A 166 2.35 -16.95 12.35
CA GLN A 166 2.27 -15.80 11.46
C GLN A 166 3.63 -15.31 10.93
N THR A 167 4.74 -15.83 11.44
CA THR A 167 6.10 -15.31 11.18
C THR A 167 7.02 -16.33 10.49
N ARG A 168 6.49 -17.39 9.94
CA ARG A 168 7.27 -18.35 9.13
C ARG A 168 7.04 -18.15 7.66
#